data_ea376d19c46c20babfcbd5825266a6a5
#
_entry.id   ea376d19c46c20babfcbd5825266a6a5
#
_cell.length_a   1.000
_cell.length_b   1.000
_cell.length_c   1.000
_cell.angle_alpha   90.00
_cell.angle_beta   90.00
_cell.angle_gamma   90.00
#
_symmetry.space_group_name_H-M   'P 1'
#
loop_
_entity.id
_entity.type
_entity.pdbx_description
1 polymer ?
#
loop_
_entity_poly.entity_id
_entity_poly.type
_entity_poly.pdbx_seq_one_letter_code
_entity_poly.pdbx_strand_id
1 'polypeptide(L)'
;MSIDQLLHLPSYLMLQLVREARRLARGDLRAPHVTVLAFLAEREAVAQKRISDAVRMDASDLVSVLDDLEGRGFAQRKRDEHDRRRFAVSITDVGRRALCDRLETARAHEEELLAPLTAQERVELTTLLRKAYLHHADLRVD
;
A
#
# COMPACT_ATOMS: atom_id res chain seq x y z
N MET A 1 5.02 -30.58 -16.98
CA MET A 1 5.25 -29.13 -16.76
C MET A 1 6.51 -28.97 -15.94
N SER A 2 7.48 -28.22 -16.43
CA SER A 2 8.78 -28.04 -15.75
C SER A 2 8.83 -26.67 -15.06
N ILE A 3 9.71 -26.52 -14.07
CA ILE A 3 9.97 -25.22 -13.42
C ILE A 3 10.36 -24.16 -14.45
N ASP A 4 11.10 -24.57 -15.48
CA ASP A 4 11.53 -23.68 -16.56
C ASP A 4 10.33 -23.03 -17.28
N GLN A 5 9.24 -23.77 -17.51
CA GLN A 5 8.03 -23.20 -18.10
C GLN A 5 7.35 -22.17 -17.20
N LEU A 6 7.43 -22.32 -15.88
CA LEU A 6 6.90 -21.34 -14.92
C LEU A 6 7.73 -20.04 -14.95
N LEU A 7 9.05 -20.13 -15.15
CA LEU A 7 9.92 -18.95 -15.24
C LEU A 7 9.66 -18.08 -16.48
N HIS A 8 8.88 -18.57 -17.44
CA HIS A 8 8.39 -17.77 -18.59
C HIS A 8 7.03 -17.08 -18.34
N LEU A 9 6.42 -17.29 -17.17
CA LEU A 9 5.16 -16.66 -16.81
C LEU A 9 5.36 -15.41 -15.94
N PRO A 10 5.06 -14.20 -16.44
CA PRO A 10 5.22 -12.97 -15.67
C PRO A 10 4.49 -13.00 -14.32
N SER A 11 3.28 -13.55 -14.27
CA SER A 11 2.49 -13.67 -13.03
C SER A 11 3.19 -14.54 -11.97
N TYR A 12 3.83 -15.62 -12.40
CA TYR A 12 4.62 -16.47 -11.50
C TYR A 12 5.85 -15.72 -10.97
N LEU A 13 6.58 -15.04 -11.85
CA LEU A 13 7.76 -14.26 -11.45
C LEU A 13 7.38 -13.13 -10.49
N MET A 14 6.29 -12.40 -10.77
CA MET A 14 5.77 -11.38 -9.86
C MET A 14 5.45 -11.97 -8.49
N LEU A 15 4.80 -13.12 -8.42
CA LEU A 15 4.50 -13.79 -7.16
C LEU A 15 5.77 -14.17 -6.38
N GLN A 16 6.80 -14.69 -7.06
CA GLN A 16 8.06 -15.05 -6.41
C GLN A 16 8.80 -13.80 -5.89
N LEU A 17 8.82 -12.72 -6.69
CA LEU A 17 9.42 -11.45 -6.26
C LEU A 17 8.69 -10.85 -5.05
N VAL A 18 7.36 -10.94 -5.00
CA VAL A 18 6.58 -10.50 -3.83
C VAL A 18 6.94 -11.33 -2.58
N ARG A 19 7.15 -12.63 -2.72
CA ARG A 19 7.61 -13.49 -1.61
C ARG A 19 8.99 -13.08 -1.11
N GLU A 20 9.94 -12.82 -2.02
CA GLU A 20 11.26 -12.32 -1.65
C GLU A 20 11.19 -10.93 -0.99
N ALA A 21 10.41 -10.02 -1.54
CA ALA A 21 10.19 -8.70 -0.96
C ALA A 21 9.64 -8.80 0.48
N ARG A 22 8.70 -9.71 0.73
CA ARG A 22 8.17 -9.98 2.08
C ARG A 22 9.22 -10.57 3.02
N ARG A 23 10.10 -11.43 2.52
CA ARG A 23 11.22 -12.00 3.29
C ARG A 23 12.23 -10.92 3.69
N LEU A 24 12.49 -9.97 2.82
CA LEU A 24 13.38 -8.83 3.07
C LEU A 24 12.72 -7.76 3.94
N ALA A 25 11.39 -7.63 3.85
CA ALA A 25 10.66 -6.61 4.57
C ALA A 25 10.75 -6.83 6.09
N ARG A 26 11.32 -5.84 6.77
CA ARG A 26 11.33 -5.76 8.22
C ARG A 26 10.42 -4.61 8.65
N GLY A 27 9.57 -4.86 9.61
CA GLY A 27 8.68 -3.84 10.16
C GLY A 27 7.22 -4.31 10.24
N ASP A 28 6.48 -3.63 11.08
CA ASP A 28 5.12 -4.03 11.47
C ASP A 28 4.02 -3.51 10.52
N LEU A 29 4.34 -2.55 9.65
CA LEU A 29 3.38 -2.01 8.70
C LEU A 29 3.32 -2.86 7.44
N ARG A 30 2.21 -3.55 7.28
CA ARG A 30 1.90 -4.35 6.09
C ARG A 30 1.34 -3.47 4.97
N ALA A 31 1.30 -3.99 3.75
CA ALA A 31 0.83 -3.26 2.57
C ALA A 31 -0.55 -2.60 2.75
N PRO A 32 -1.58 -3.22 3.33
CA PRO A 32 -2.86 -2.57 3.56
C PRO A 32 -2.76 -1.31 4.44
N HIS A 33 -1.97 -1.36 5.52
CA HIS A 33 -1.72 -0.23 6.41
C HIS A 33 -1.01 0.92 5.69
N VAL A 34 0.03 0.59 4.91
CA VAL A 34 0.77 1.57 4.11
C VAL A 34 -0.15 2.24 3.09
N THR A 35 -0.99 1.47 2.41
CA THR A 35 -1.95 2.00 1.42
C THR A 35 -2.92 2.98 2.05
N VAL A 36 -3.49 2.65 3.20
CA VAL A 36 -4.42 3.53 3.92
C VAL A 36 -3.71 4.79 4.41
N LEU A 37 -2.52 4.67 5.02
CA LEU A 37 -1.76 5.83 5.48
C LEU A 37 -1.34 6.74 4.33
N ALA A 38 -0.90 6.19 3.21
CA ALA A 38 -0.54 6.96 2.02
C ALA A 38 -1.74 7.71 1.45
N PHE A 39 -2.91 7.08 1.41
CA PHE A 39 -4.14 7.72 0.99
C PHE A 39 -4.54 8.90 1.90
N LEU A 40 -4.37 8.73 3.20
CA LEU A 40 -4.69 9.77 4.20
C LEU A 40 -3.64 10.90 4.22
N ALA A 41 -2.38 10.62 3.88
CA ALA A 41 -1.28 11.58 3.99
C ALA A 41 -1.46 12.83 3.12
N GLU A 42 -2.17 12.71 2.00
CA GLU A 42 -2.43 13.79 1.06
C GLU A 42 -3.76 14.52 1.31
N ARG A 43 -4.45 14.16 2.39
CA ARG A 43 -5.81 14.63 2.67
C ARG A 43 -5.93 15.09 4.12
N GLU A 44 -6.96 15.89 4.35
CA GLU A 44 -7.44 16.15 5.69
C GLU A 44 -8.28 14.95 6.20
N ALA A 45 -9.31 15.17 6.96
CA ALA A 45 -10.19 14.08 7.41
C ALA A 45 -11.03 13.53 6.25
N VAL A 46 -11.07 12.20 6.13
CA VAL A 46 -11.78 11.49 5.06
C VAL A 46 -12.80 10.54 5.64
N ALA A 47 -14.01 10.52 5.08
CA ALA A 47 -15.04 9.57 5.47
C ALA A 47 -14.56 8.12 5.26
N GLN A 48 -14.80 7.26 6.24
CA GLN A 48 -14.32 5.85 6.22
C GLN A 48 -14.80 5.11 4.96
N LYS A 49 -16.02 5.33 4.51
CA LYS A 49 -16.55 4.74 3.28
C LYS A 49 -15.73 5.15 2.04
N ARG A 50 -15.32 6.42 1.96
CA ARG A 50 -14.51 6.93 0.85
C ARG A 50 -13.12 6.26 0.82
N ILE A 51 -12.54 5.98 1.98
CA ILE A 51 -11.28 5.23 2.07
C ILE A 51 -11.47 3.83 1.51
N SER A 52 -12.51 3.11 1.97
CA SER A 52 -12.84 1.76 1.50
C SER A 52 -12.96 1.69 -0.02
N ASP A 53 -13.68 2.61 -0.62
CA ASP A 53 -13.87 2.69 -2.06
C ASP A 53 -12.56 3.00 -2.81
N ALA A 54 -11.78 3.95 -2.30
CA ALA A 54 -10.54 4.40 -2.95
C ALA A 54 -9.41 3.36 -2.88
N VAL A 55 -9.24 2.70 -1.72
CA VAL A 55 -8.19 1.68 -1.55
C VAL A 55 -8.67 0.28 -1.93
N ARG A 56 -9.91 0.13 -2.35
CA ARG A 56 -10.55 -1.14 -2.76
C ARG A 56 -10.42 -2.22 -1.69
N MET A 57 -10.78 -1.86 -0.50
CA MET A 57 -10.76 -2.74 0.66
C MET A 57 -12.19 -2.91 1.18
N ASP A 58 -12.56 -4.13 1.52
CA ASP A 58 -13.85 -4.39 2.16
C ASP A 58 -13.98 -3.60 3.47
N ALA A 59 -15.21 -3.18 3.79
CA ALA A 59 -15.45 -2.38 4.98
C ALA A 59 -14.96 -3.06 6.27
N SER A 60 -15.10 -4.37 6.39
CA SER A 60 -14.62 -5.14 7.55
C SER A 60 -13.08 -5.17 7.65
N ASP A 61 -12.40 -5.33 6.52
CA ASP A 61 -10.94 -5.32 6.46
C ASP A 61 -10.39 -3.92 6.78
N LEU A 62 -11.05 -2.87 6.25
CA LEU A 62 -10.70 -1.49 6.56
C LEU A 62 -10.87 -1.19 8.05
N VAL A 63 -11.95 -1.62 8.68
CA VAL A 63 -12.16 -1.46 10.12
C VAL A 63 -11.01 -2.06 10.91
N SER A 64 -10.60 -3.29 10.56
CA SER A 64 -9.47 -3.97 11.19
C SER A 64 -8.15 -3.20 11.02
N VAL A 65 -7.88 -2.70 9.84
CA VAL A 65 -6.69 -1.87 9.56
C VAL A 65 -6.72 -0.56 10.35
N LEU A 66 -7.88 0.12 10.36
CA LEU A 66 -8.04 1.39 11.09
C LEU A 66 -7.94 1.19 12.61
N ASP A 67 -8.47 0.10 13.15
CA ASP A 67 -8.36 -0.22 14.57
C ASP A 67 -6.88 -0.41 14.97
N ASP A 68 -6.11 -1.10 14.14
CA ASP A 68 -4.68 -1.28 14.36
C ASP A 68 -3.89 0.03 14.24
N LEU A 69 -4.16 0.83 13.20
CA LEU A 69 -3.53 2.14 13.01
C LEU A 69 -3.86 3.12 14.14
N GLU A 70 -5.10 3.14 14.60
CA GLU A 70 -5.53 3.97 15.72
C GLU A 70 -4.90 3.51 17.03
N GLY A 71 -4.84 2.20 17.25
CA GLY A 71 -4.18 1.62 18.43
C GLY A 71 -2.68 1.94 18.50
N ARG A 72 -2.02 2.14 17.38
CA ARG A 72 -0.61 2.57 17.28
C ARG A 72 -0.45 4.10 17.30
N GLY A 73 -1.53 4.85 17.30
CA GLY A 73 -1.50 6.31 17.25
C GLY A 73 -1.15 6.89 15.87
N PHE A 74 -1.26 6.11 14.79
CA PHE A 74 -0.93 6.51 13.43
C PHE A 74 -2.09 7.18 12.70
N ALA A 75 -3.31 6.89 13.09
CA ALA A 75 -4.53 7.50 12.60
C ALA A 75 -5.48 7.80 13.75
N GLN A 76 -6.44 8.67 13.49
CA GLN A 76 -7.52 8.95 14.43
C GLN A 76 -8.86 9.02 13.71
N ARG A 77 -9.87 8.43 14.32
CA ARG A 77 -11.27 8.55 13.88
C ARG A 77 -11.98 9.57 14.74
N LYS A 78 -12.66 10.48 14.09
CA LYS A 78 -13.59 11.41 14.75
C LYS A 78 -14.94 11.32 14.07
N ARG A 79 -16.01 11.60 14.80
CA ARG A 79 -17.32 11.72 14.16
C ARG A 79 -17.30 12.88 13.19
N ASP A 80 -17.91 12.69 12.02
CA ASP A 80 -18.05 13.72 11.02
C ASP A 80 -18.88 14.88 11.59
N GLU A 81 -18.41 16.12 11.42
CA GLU A 81 -19.11 17.31 11.90
C GLU A 81 -20.46 17.52 11.18
N HIS A 82 -20.57 17.04 9.94
CA HIS A 82 -21.76 17.18 9.10
C HIS A 82 -22.74 15.99 9.24
N ASP A 83 -22.27 14.81 9.56
CA ASP A 83 -23.08 13.62 9.80
C ASP A 83 -22.49 12.76 10.92
N ARG A 84 -23.04 12.91 12.12
CA ARG A 84 -22.60 12.19 13.33
C ARG A 84 -22.75 10.66 13.27
N ARG A 85 -23.38 10.12 12.24
CA ARG A 85 -23.48 8.68 11.99
C ARG A 85 -22.23 8.15 11.29
N ARG A 86 -21.37 9.00 10.76
CA ARG A 86 -20.16 8.67 10.01
C ARG A 86 -18.91 9.05 10.79
N PHE A 87 -17.85 8.31 10.53
CA PHE A 87 -16.51 8.63 11.02
C PHE A 87 -15.68 9.24 9.91
N ALA A 88 -14.96 10.30 10.25
CA ALA A 88 -13.89 10.85 9.44
C ALA A 88 -12.55 10.42 10.03
N VAL A 89 -11.63 9.99 9.16
CA VAL A 89 -10.32 9.47 9.52
C VAL A 89 -9.24 10.42 9.02
N SER A 90 -8.27 10.69 9.87
CA SER A 90 -7.08 11.47 9.52
C SER A 90 -5.82 10.77 9.99
N ILE A 91 -4.72 11.01 9.28
CA ILE A 91 -3.39 10.58 9.70
C ILE A 91 -2.87 11.51 10.78
N THR A 92 -2.15 10.98 11.75
CA THR A 92 -1.44 11.77 12.78
C THR A 92 -0.03 12.11 12.35
N ASP A 93 0.65 13.01 13.06
CA ASP A 93 2.06 13.31 12.79
C ASP A 93 2.95 12.07 13.04
N VAL A 94 2.60 11.27 14.05
CA VAL A 94 3.27 9.99 14.32
C VAL A 94 3.06 9.02 13.15
N GLY A 95 1.86 8.97 12.59
CA GLY A 95 1.53 8.16 11.42
C GLY A 95 2.29 8.61 10.16
N ARG A 96 2.44 9.92 9.95
CA ARG A 96 3.25 10.46 8.85
C ARG A 96 4.71 10.03 8.94
N ARG A 97 5.29 10.12 10.11
CA ARG A 97 6.67 9.65 10.35
C ARG A 97 6.81 8.15 10.10
N ALA A 98 5.89 7.37 10.64
CA ALA A 98 5.88 5.91 10.44
C ALA A 98 5.76 5.53 8.95
N LEU A 99 4.95 6.25 8.19
CA LEU A 99 4.82 6.08 6.74
C LEU A 99 6.14 6.40 6.01
N CYS A 100 6.78 7.53 6.34
CA CYS A 100 8.06 7.92 5.76
C CYS A 100 9.14 6.87 6.04
N ASP A 101 9.29 6.46 7.29
CA ASP A 101 10.27 5.43 7.70
C ASP A 101 10.02 4.10 6.96
N ARG A 102 8.75 3.73 6.82
CA ARG A 102 8.39 2.50 6.10
C ARG A 102 8.70 2.58 4.60
N LEU A 103 8.49 3.74 3.98
CA LEU A 103 8.81 3.95 2.57
C LEU A 103 10.33 3.98 2.32
N GLU A 104 11.10 4.56 3.22
CA GLU A 104 12.57 4.52 3.15
C GLU A 104 13.10 3.09 3.26
N THR A 105 12.58 2.33 4.21
CA THR A 105 12.91 0.91 4.38
C THR A 105 12.53 0.10 3.12
N ALA A 106 11.36 0.38 2.55
CA ALA A 106 10.92 -0.27 1.32
C ALA A 106 11.87 0.01 0.14
N ARG A 107 12.33 1.25 -0.01
CA ARG A 107 13.30 1.63 -1.05
C ARG A 107 14.63 0.87 -0.89
N ALA A 108 15.13 0.75 0.33
CA ALA A 108 16.37 -0.01 0.60
C ALA A 108 16.21 -1.50 0.23
N HIS A 109 15.07 -2.11 0.56
CA HIS A 109 14.78 -3.50 0.18
C HIS A 109 14.59 -3.67 -1.33
N GLU A 110 14.02 -2.67 -1.99
CA GLU A 110 13.83 -2.66 -3.45
C GLU A 110 15.16 -2.62 -4.19
N GLU A 111 16.13 -1.84 -3.68
CA GLU A 111 17.50 -1.83 -4.19
C GLU A 111 18.16 -3.24 -4.14
N GLU A 112 17.96 -3.96 -3.05
CA GLU A 112 18.44 -5.32 -2.90
C GLU A 112 17.69 -6.30 -3.81
N LEU A 113 16.37 -6.24 -3.83
CA LEU A 113 15.50 -7.10 -4.63
C LEU A 113 15.78 -6.97 -6.13
N LEU A 114 16.01 -5.75 -6.60
CA LEU A 114 16.23 -5.43 -8.01
C LEU A 114 17.71 -5.18 -8.35
N ALA A 115 18.63 -5.61 -7.48
CA ALA A 115 20.07 -5.42 -7.68
C ALA A 115 20.60 -5.88 -9.05
N PRO A 116 20.12 -6.99 -9.66
CA PRO A 116 20.56 -7.42 -10.99
C PRO A 116 20.16 -6.47 -12.14
N LEU A 117 19.18 -5.59 -11.92
CA LEU A 117 18.68 -4.69 -12.95
C LEU A 117 19.44 -3.36 -12.96
N THR A 118 19.68 -2.84 -14.17
CA THR A 118 20.17 -1.46 -14.35
C THR A 118 19.11 -0.44 -13.93
N ALA A 119 19.51 0.81 -13.73
CA ALA A 119 18.57 1.89 -13.41
C ALA A 119 17.48 2.04 -14.49
N GLN A 120 17.86 1.93 -15.77
CA GLN A 120 16.92 2.01 -16.88
C GLN A 120 15.95 0.83 -16.90
N GLU A 121 16.42 -0.39 -16.66
CA GLU A 121 15.58 -1.58 -16.58
C GLU A 121 14.59 -1.52 -15.43
N ARG A 122 14.95 -0.94 -14.29
CA ARG A 122 14.04 -0.70 -13.15
C ARG A 122 12.93 0.27 -13.51
N VAL A 123 13.25 1.35 -14.23
CA VAL A 123 12.24 2.30 -14.74
C VAL A 123 11.28 1.60 -15.69
N GLU A 124 11.80 0.81 -16.63
CA GLU A 124 10.99 0.05 -17.59
C GLU A 124 10.07 -0.95 -16.88
N LEU A 125 10.61 -1.72 -15.93
CA LEU A 125 9.84 -2.67 -15.12
C LEU A 125 8.70 -1.96 -14.38
N THR A 126 9.00 -0.87 -13.69
CA THR A 126 8.00 -0.08 -12.95
C THR A 126 6.92 0.45 -13.88
N THR A 127 7.31 0.97 -15.05
CA THR A 127 6.38 1.50 -16.04
C THR A 127 5.42 0.40 -16.55
N LEU A 128 5.95 -0.78 -16.85
CA LEU A 128 5.16 -1.91 -17.33
C LEU A 128 4.23 -2.47 -16.26
N LEU A 129 4.72 -2.65 -15.04
CA LEU A 129 3.91 -3.10 -13.90
C LEU A 129 2.79 -2.10 -13.59
N ARG A 130 3.11 -0.81 -13.59
CA ARG A 130 2.13 0.25 -13.37
C ARG A 130 1.04 0.25 -14.44
N LYS A 131 1.41 0.11 -15.71
CA LYS A 131 0.46 0.03 -16.83
C LYS A 131 -0.50 -1.14 -16.65
N ALA A 132 0.01 -2.34 -16.33
CA ALA A 132 -0.81 -3.52 -16.08
C ALA A 132 -1.71 -3.34 -14.86
N TYR A 133 -1.17 -2.82 -13.75
CA TYR A 133 -1.93 -2.59 -12.53
C TYR A 133 -3.07 -1.59 -12.72
N LEU A 134 -2.79 -0.45 -13.34
CA LEU A 134 -3.80 0.61 -13.54
C LEU A 134 -4.96 0.16 -14.42
N HIS A 135 -4.71 -0.73 -15.39
CA HIS A 135 -5.77 -1.32 -16.21
C HIS A 135 -6.79 -2.10 -15.38
N HIS A 136 -6.32 -2.87 -14.39
CA HIS A 136 -7.19 -3.68 -13.52
C HIS A 136 -7.70 -2.92 -12.29
N ALA A 137 -6.97 -1.92 -11.85
CA ALA A 137 -7.30 -1.20 -10.65
C ALA A 137 -8.54 -0.30 -10.82
N ASP A 138 -8.92 0.08 -12.05
CA ASP A 138 -10.01 1.03 -12.30
C ASP A 138 -9.94 2.20 -11.30
N LEU A 139 -8.71 2.68 -11.12
CA LEU A 139 -8.44 3.80 -10.24
C LEU A 139 -9.04 5.03 -10.91
N ARG A 140 -10.32 5.25 -10.66
CA ARG A 140 -10.92 6.57 -10.83
C ARG A 140 -10.26 7.48 -9.82
N VAL A 141 -9.18 8.11 -10.27
CA VAL A 141 -8.61 9.26 -9.60
C VAL A 141 -9.54 10.42 -9.96
N ASP A 142 -10.57 10.62 -9.13
CA ASP A 142 -11.30 11.87 -9.09
C ASP A 142 -10.61 12.82 -8.11
#